data_e70f4882714b5c9006650b5bf841ce59
#
_entry.id   e70f4882714b5c9006650b5bf841ce59
#
_cell.length_a   1.000
_cell.length_b   1.000
_cell.length_c   1.000
_cell.angle_alpha   90.00
_cell.angle_beta   90.00
_cell.angle_gamma   90.00
#
_symmetry.space_group_name_H-M   'P 1'
#
loop_
_entity.id
_entity.type
_entity.pdbx_description
1 polymer ?
#
loop_
_entity_poly.entity_id
_entity_poly.type
_entity_poly.pdbx_seq_one_letter_code
_entity_poly.pdbx_strand_id
1 'polypeptide(L)'
;MKRSSLVFLLLLTLLSPSTLSARVLTPQQRSTKPTTAPATAAAPARLPEANLISKVLPNGLEIIILEDHSIPLVTIELAVRNGSYTEPPELNGLSHLYEHMFFKQNRAIRDAEDYVRAIGQKGIAYNGTTREEVVDYYFTTTSPNLRTAMQFMKDSVRYPLFDEREFGREKQVVIGEIDRNESNPFFYLAREMNDRLFYKFPSRKNALGNRETVGGATTDMMRLIQGRYYVPNNSALVLTGDVNPTEVFAMVQELYGDWPKREKDPFVEFPLVEHPPLSKSEGAVIQQPVQNVIINIGWHGPSIGKDNPATYAADVFSFILRQPNSRFQRNLVDTGLVTGVDLSYYTQRNVGPIALIAQTTPDKAHAAIKAMYEEVAHFNDKDYYTDEQLESAKALLEADDLYSREKLSDYTHTLSFWWASTGLEYFRGYLPRLRATSRADISRYITTYIQGKPHVGLALMSSDAQARVKLTPEELIGQ
;
A
#
# COMPACT_ATOMS: atom_id res chain seq x y z
N MET A 1 10.91 10.54 -10.90
CA MET A 1 9.81 9.81 -11.57
C MET A 1 9.37 8.76 -10.58
N LYS A 2 8.24 8.99 -9.89
CA LYS A 2 7.83 8.24 -8.71
C LYS A 2 6.78 7.20 -9.11
N ARG A 3 7.15 5.92 -9.07
CA ARG A 3 6.23 4.79 -9.16
C ARG A 3 6.45 3.89 -7.94
N SER A 4 6.04 4.34 -6.78
CA SER A 4 6.06 3.53 -5.55
C SER A 4 5.03 4.07 -4.58
N SER A 5 3.77 3.89 -4.91
CA SER A 5 2.63 4.00 -3.98
C SER A 5 1.42 3.47 -4.75
N LEU A 6 1.41 2.15 -4.95
CA LEU A 6 0.61 1.54 -6.02
C LEU A 6 -0.88 1.43 -5.73
N VAL A 7 -1.39 1.87 -4.61
CA VAL A 7 -2.82 1.71 -4.32
C VAL A 7 -3.54 3.02 -3.99
N PHE A 8 -2.89 4.01 -3.41
CA PHE A 8 -3.52 5.31 -3.17
C PHE A 8 -3.14 6.40 -4.18
N LEU A 9 -2.06 6.20 -4.96
CA LEU A 9 -1.57 7.18 -5.94
C LEU A 9 -2.13 7.00 -7.36
N LEU A 10 -2.85 5.90 -7.66
CA LEU A 10 -3.43 5.69 -8.99
C LEU A 10 -4.51 6.73 -9.36
N LEU A 11 -5.11 7.39 -8.38
CA LEU A 11 -6.05 8.50 -8.62
C LEU A 11 -5.38 9.79 -9.09
N LEU A 12 -4.08 9.98 -8.82
CA LEU A 12 -3.35 11.21 -9.20
C LEU A 12 -2.64 11.10 -10.57
N THR A 13 -2.44 9.92 -11.12
CA THR A 13 -1.76 9.74 -12.42
C THR A 13 -2.67 9.81 -13.63
N LEU A 14 -3.99 9.83 -13.46
CA LEU A 14 -4.95 10.02 -14.55
C LEU A 14 -5.08 11.46 -15.07
N LEU A 15 -4.34 12.42 -14.50
CA LEU A 15 -4.46 13.85 -14.84
C LEU A 15 -3.26 14.47 -15.59
N SER A 16 -2.30 13.66 -16.07
CA SER A 16 -1.21 14.19 -16.91
C SER A 16 -1.37 13.73 -18.36
N PRO A 17 -1.59 14.62 -19.33
CA PRO A 17 -1.54 14.26 -20.75
C PRO A 17 -0.09 14.07 -21.17
N SER A 18 0.40 12.83 -21.14
CA SER A 18 1.64 12.48 -21.82
C SER A 18 1.32 12.23 -23.30
N THR A 19 1.74 13.17 -24.14
CA THR A 19 1.76 13.01 -25.59
C THR A 19 2.72 11.89 -25.98
N LEU A 20 2.20 10.70 -26.23
CA LEU A 20 2.94 9.64 -26.92
C LEU A 20 2.90 9.93 -28.42
N SER A 21 4.05 10.32 -29.00
CA SER A 21 4.25 10.34 -30.45
C SER A 21 4.23 8.91 -30.98
N ALA A 22 3.15 8.53 -31.63
CA ALA A 22 3.07 7.27 -32.35
C ALA A 22 3.99 7.32 -33.60
N ARG A 23 5.04 6.50 -33.61
CA ARG A 23 5.77 6.19 -34.85
C ARG A 23 4.94 5.20 -35.66
N VAL A 24 4.48 5.66 -36.82
CA VAL A 24 3.82 4.83 -37.84
C VAL A 24 4.88 3.89 -38.42
N LEU A 25 4.74 2.61 -38.21
CA LEU A 25 5.49 1.55 -38.91
C LEU A 25 4.72 1.16 -40.16
N THR A 26 5.38 1.28 -41.31
CA THR A 26 4.89 0.85 -42.64
C THR A 26 4.75 -0.68 -42.71
N PRO A 27 3.74 -1.22 -43.41
CA PRO A 27 3.54 -2.67 -43.48
C PRO A 27 4.55 -3.34 -44.42
N GLN A 28 5.30 -4.28 -43.86
CA GLN A 28 6.15 -5.21 -44.63
C GLN A 28 5.35 -6.42 -45.15
N GLN A 29 5.56 -6.76 -46.40
CA GLN A 29 4.88 -7.82 -47.14
C GLN A 29 4.99 -9.19 -46.46
N ARG A 30 3.86 -9.88 -46.36
CA ARG A 30 3.78 -11.27 -45.88
C ARG A 30 4.39 -12.23 -46.89
N SER A 31 5.41 -12.94 -46.47
CA SER A 31 5.89 -14.18 -47.11
C SER A 31 5.10 -15.35 -46.54
N THR A 32 4.50 -16.15 -47.41
CA THR A 32 3.80 -17.38 -47.07
C THR A 32 4.77 -18.47 -46.64
N LYS A 33 4.63 -18.99 -45.42
CA LYS A 33 5.36 -20.13 -44.88
C LYS A 33 4.47 -21.37 -44.76
N PRO A 34 5.06 -22.58 -44.89
CA PRO A 34 4.31 -23.82 -44.84
C PRO A 34 3.84 -24.15 -43.42
N THR A 35 2.67 -24.80 -43.38
CA THR A 35 1.99 -25.29 -42.18
C THR A 35 2.84 -26.33 -41.46
N THR A 36 3.37 -25.99 -40.29
CA THR A 36 3.93 -26.96 -39.35
C THR A 36 2.87 -27.38 -38.33
N ALA A 37 2.89 -28.66 -37.99
CA ALA A 37 2.00 -29.28 -36.99
C ALA A 37 1.97 -28.52 -35.67
N PRO A 38 0.88 -28.60 -34.87
CA PRO A 38 0.79 -27.90 -33.60
C PRO A 38 1.87 -28.39 -32.65
N ALA A 39 2.80 -27.52 -32.32
CA ALA A 39 3.72 -27.75 -31.23
C ALA A 39 2.91 -27.89 -29.93
N THR A 40 3.07 -29.00 -29.24
CA THR A 40 2.62 -29.16 -27.86
C THR A 40 3.10 -27.93 -27.09
N ALA A 41 2.16 -27.13 -26.57
CA ALA A 41 2.48 -25.96 -25.77
C ALA A 41 3.37 -26.41 -24.60
N ALA A 42 4.62 -25.99 -24.62
CA ALA A 42 5.51 -26.17 -23.45
C ALA A 42 4.83 -25.50 -22.25
N ALA A 43 4.79 -26.19 -21.12
CA ALA A 43 4.33 -25.57 -19.88
C ALA A 43 5.07 -24.24 -19.70
N PRO A 44 4.38 -23.15 -19.35
CA PRO A 44 5.01 -21.85 -19.20
C PRO A 44 6.21 -21.99 -18.25
N ALA A 45 7.37 -21.47 -18.67
CA ALA A 45 8.55 -21.48 -17.85
C ALA A 45 8.22 -20.76 -16.55
N ARG A 46 8.46 -21.40 -15.40
CA ARG A 46 8.26 -20.77 -14.08
C ARG A 46 9.23 -19.61 -13.98
N LEU A 47 8.70 -18.42 -13.67
CA LEU A 47 9.51 -17.25 -13.37
C LEU A 47 10.32 -17.50 -12.08
N PRO A 48 11.57 -17.02 -12.01
CA PRO A 48 12.40 -17.21 -10.82
C PRO A 48 11.80 -16.48 -9.62
N GLU A 49 11.60 -17.21 -8.52
CA GLU A 49 11.20 -16.63 -7.25
C GLU A 49 12.38 -15.86 -6.64
N ALA A 50 12.09 -14.81 -5.84
CA ALA A 50 13.13 -14.10 -5.12
C ALA A 50 13.75 -15.02 -4.06
N ASN A 51 15.07 -15.19 -4.12
CA ASN A 51 15.81 -15.97 -3.12
C ASN A 51 15.99 -15.14 -1.83
N LEU A 52 14.94 -15.11 -0.98
CA LEU A 52 14.96 -14.41 0.29
C LEU A 52 15.62 -15.27 1.37
N ILE A 53 16.74 -14.80 1.88
CA ILE A 53 17.44 -15.42 3.01
C ILE A 53 16.97 -14.70 4.29
N SER A 54 16.54 -15.44 5.29
CA SER A 54 16.07 -14.83 6.55
C SER A 54 16.63 -15.53 7.78
N LYS A 55 16.77 -14.76 8.87
CA LYS A 55 17.20 -15.24 10.19
C LYS A 55 16.54 -14.39 11.27
N VAL A 56 16.14 -15.04 12.36
CA VAL A 56 15.67 -14.34 13.57
C VAL A 56 16.77 -14.40 14.63
N LEU A 57 17.15 -13.27 15.20
CA LEU A 57 18.09 -13.20 16.30
C LEU A 57 17.47 -13.66 17.63
N PRO A 58 18.28 -14.03 18.65
CA PRO A 58 17.77 -14.43 19.98
C PRO A 58 16.88 -13.36 20.66
N ASN A 59 17.09 -12.09 20.34
CA ASN A 59 16.24 -11.00 20.81
C ASN A 59 14.96 -10.78 19.99
N GLY A 60 14.72 -11.61 18.96
CA GLY A 60 13.52 -11.55 18.13
C GLY A 60 13.59 -10.64 16.90
N LEU A 61 14.70 -9.91 16.68
CA LEU A 61 14.87 -9.11 15.46
C LEU A 61 14.95 -10.03 14.24
N GLU A 62 14.08 -9.83 13.28
CA GLU A 62 14.10 -10.56 12.02
C GLU A 62 15.00 -9.85 10.99
N ILE A 63 15.80 -10.62 10.27
CA ILE A 63 16.70 -10.14 9.24
C ILE A 63 16.29 -10.80 7.94
N ILE A 64 16.03 -10.01 6.90
CA ILE A 64 15.59 -10.48 5.58
C ILE A 64 16.58 -9.91 4.55
N ILE A 65 17.16 -10.77 3.72
CA ILE A 65 18.19 -10.38 2.76
C ILE A 65 17.82 -10.87 1.36
N LEU A 66 17.93 -9.97 0.38
CA LEU A 66 17.95 -10.28 -1.04
C LEU A 66 19.30 -9.84 -1.61
N GLU A 67 20.18 -10.82 -1.82
CA GLU A 67 21.53 -10.62 -2.34
C GLU A 67 21.50 -10.37 -3.85
N ASP A 68 22.16 -9.29 -4.31
CA ASP A 68 22.31 -8.94 -5.72
C ASP A 68 23.59 -8.09 -5.92
N HIS A 69 24.57 -8.65 -6.61
CA HIS A 69 25.87 -8.02 -6.88
C HIS A 69 25.95 -7.29 -8.22
N SER A 70 24.81 -7.02 -8.87
CA SER A 70 24.77 -6.36 -10.18
C SER A 70 25.32 -4.94 -10.16
N ILE A 71 25.14 -4.23 -9.06
CA ILE A 71 25.67 -2.87 -8.82
C ILE A 71 26.10 -2.75 -7.35
N PRO A 72 27.16 -1.95 -7.03
CA PRO A 72 27.70 -1.83 -5.67
C PRO A 72 26.83 -0.91 -4.78
N LEU A 73 25.53 -1.18 -4.72
CA LEU A 73 24.56 -0.46 -3.90
C LEU A 73 23.86 -1.41 -2.92
N VAL A 74 23.52 -0.89 -1.77
CA VAL A 74 22.71 -1.57 -0.76
C VAL A 74 21.64 -0.66 -0.23
N THR A 75 20.44 -1.20 -0.05
CA THR A 75 19.36 -0.57 0.71
C THR A 75 19.16 -1.34 2.00
N ILE A 76 19.16 -0.62 3.11
CA ILE A 76 18.87 -1.12 4.46
C ILE A 76 17.57 -0.47 4.88
N GLU A 77 16.61 -1.25 5.28
CA GLU A 77 15.34 -0.76 5.77
C GLU A 77 14.99 -1.39 7.11
N LEU A 78 14.69 -0.54 8.08
CA LEU A 78 14.09 -0.95 9.34
C LEU A 78 12.59 -0.83 9.21
N ALA A 79 11.88 -1.96 9.26
CA ALA A 79 10.43 -2.02 9.32
C ALA A 79 9.97 -2.31 10.75
N VAL A 80 8.96 -1.58 11.22
CA VAL A 80 8.36 -1.74 12.54
C VAL A 80 6.86 -1.95 12.36
N ARG A 81 6.29 -2.98 13.00
CA ARG A 81 4.83 -3.18 13.04
C ARG A 81 4.23 -2.12 13.95
N ASN A 82 3.95 -0.98 13.36
CA ASN A 82 3.39 0.23 13.97
C ASN A 82 2.65 1.01 12.88
N GLY A 83 1.99 2.10 13.25
CA GLY A 83 1.24 2.94 12.34
C GLY A 83 -0.11 3.30 12.94
N SER A 84 -1.02 3.86 12.15
CA SER A 84 -2.30 4.32 12.71
C SER A 84 -3.13 3.21 13.35
N TYR A 85 -2.99 1.95 12.91
CA TYR A 85 -3.75 0.82 13.48
C TYR A 85 -3.42 0.53 14.95
N THR A 86 -2.26 0.99 15.45
CA THR A 86 -1.87 0.87 16.86
C THR A 86 -2.31 2.06 17.70
N GLU A 87 -2.74 3.16 17.07
CA GLU A 87 -2.99 4.44 17.73
C GLU A 87 -4.42 4.54 18.24
N PRO A 88 -4.66 4.68 19.55
CA PRO A 88 -5.96 5.17 20.03
C PRO A 88 -6.18 6.62 19.55
N PRO A 89 -7.43 7.13 19.57
CA PRO A 89 -7.76 8.45 19.02
C PRO A 89 -6.87 9.59 19.54
N GLU A 90 -6.47 9.54 20.81
CA GLU A 90 -5.61 10.54 21.46
C GLU A 90 -4.15 10.51 20.99
N LEU A 91 -3.72 9.47 20.29
CA LEU A 91 -2.37 9.33 19.73
C LEU A 91 -2.36 9.36 18.19
N ASN A 92 -3.50 9.70 17.55
CA ASN A 92 -3.62 9.62 16.10
C ASN A 92 -2.65 10.57 15.37
N GLY A 93 -1.82 9.99 14.49
CA GLY A 93 -0.78 10.68 13.74
C GLY A 93 0.58 10.76 14.45
N LEU A 94 0.70 10.20 15.66
CA LEU A 94 1.96 10.28 16.39
C LEU A 94 3.01 9.28 15.91
N SER A 95 2.63 8.17 15.27
CA SER A 95 3.57 7.29 14.57
C SER A 95 4.23 8.01 13.38
N HIS A 96 3.49 8.87 12.69
CA HIS A 96 4.01 9.72 11.62
C HIS A 96 4.92 10.81 12.17
N LEU A 97 4.52 11.50 13.23
CA LEU A 97 5.40 12.47 13.89
C LEU A 97 6.68 11.81 14.45
N TYR A 98 6.59 10.56 14.93
CA TYR A 98 7.76 9.79 15.35
C TYR A 98 8.69 9.51 14.17
N GLU A 99 8.15 9.20 12.99
CA GLU A 99 8.94 9.01 11.77
C GLU A 99 9.76 10.25 11.45
N HIS A 100 9.18 11.46 11.53
CA HIS A 100 9.90 12.71 11.34
C HIS A 100 11.06 12.87 12.35
N MET A 101 10.83 12.53 13.61
CA MET A 101 11.84 12.66 14.67
C MET A 101 12.99 11.65 14.52
N PHE A 102 12.79 10.52 13.83
CA PHE A 102 13.81 9.50 13.63
C PHE A 102 15.08 10.03 12.94
N PHE A 103 14.92 10.98 12.02
CA PHE A 103 16.00 11.55 11.22
C PHE A 103 16.57 12.86 11.76
N LYS A 104 16.27 13.21 13.02
CA LYS A 104 16.70 14.50 13.56
C LYS A 104 17.92 14.39 14.46
N GLN A 105 17.81 13.61 15.49
CA GLN A 105 18.82 13.57 16.54
C GLN A 105 18.85 12.20 17.22
N ASN A 106 20.05 11.79 17.61
CA ASN A 106 20.24 10.60 18.42
C ASN A 106 21.41 10.82 19.40
N ARG A 107 21.70 9.84 20.24
CA ARG A 107 22.78 9.96 21.24
C ARG A 107 24.16 10.25 20.63
N ALA A 108 24.42 9.80 19.39
CA ALA A 108 25.70 9.99 18.70
C ALA A 108 25.78 11.36 18.03
N ILE A 109 24.66 11.86 17.50
CA ILE A 109 24.56 13.13 16.78
C ILE A 109 23.39 13.93 17.37
N ARG A 110 23.73 14.95 18.15
CA ARG A 110 22.76 15.71 18.96
C ARG A 110 22.18 16.94 18.29
N ASP A 111 22.64 17.25 17.08
CA ASP A 111 22.15 18.38 16.29
C ASP A 111 21.56 17.86 14.97
N ALA A 112 20.38 18.38 14.57
CA ALA A 112 19.66 17.92 13.38
C ALA A 112 20.38 18.30 12.07
N GLU A 113 21.05 19.47 12.02
CA GLU A 113 21.82 19.87 10.85
C GLU A 113 23.10 19.03 10.70
N ASP A 114 23.75 18.70 11.83
CA ASP A 114 24.89 17.78 11.86
C ASP A 114 24.49 16.37 11.45
N TYR A 115 23.28 15.93 11.80
CA TYR A 115 22.74 14.64 11.37
C TYR A 115 22.61 14.57 9.85
N VAL A 116 21.94 15.56 9.24
CA VAL A 116 21.78 15.64 7.79
C VAL A 116 23.13 15.76 7.07
N ARG A 117 24.05 16.56 7.62
CA ARG A 117 25.40 16.72 7.09
C ARG A 117 26.20 15.39 7.12
N ALA A 118 26.14 14.68 8.25
CA ALA A 118 26.85 13.41 8.43
C ALA A 118 26.34 12.32 7.48
N ILE A 119 25.02 12.20 7.27
CA ILE A 119 24.41 11.31 6.31
C ILE A 119 24.85 11.68 4.88
N GLY A 120 24.77 12.95 4.50
CA GLY A 120 25.14 13.46 3.19
C GLY A 120 26.60 13.20 2.84
N GLN A 121 27.53 13.41 3.81
CA GLN A 121 28.96 13.13 3.63
C GLN A 121 29.27 11.65 3.38
N LYS A 122 28.38 10.75 3.76
CA LYS A 122 28.52 9.29 3.53
C LYS A 122 27.76 8.83 2.26
N GLY A 123 27.20 9.75 1.49
CA GLY A 123 26.44 9.40 0.29
C GLY A 123 25.21 8.53 0.60
N ILE A 124 24.60 8.70 1.76
CA ILE A 124 23.41 7.97 2.17
C ILE A 124 22.17 8.75 1.73
N ALA A 125 21.38 8.17 0.81
CA ALA A 125 20.02 8.61 0.55
C ALA A 125 19.09 7.96 1.58
N TYR A 126 18.15 8.73 2.15
CA TYR A 126 17.28 8.24 3.21
C TYR A 126 15.87 8.80 3.09
N ASN A 127 14.92 8.07 3.63
CA ASN A 127 13.54 8.51 3.86
C ASN A 127 12.86 7.56 4.85
N GLY A 128 11.62 7.87 5.24
CA GLY A 128 10.72 7.03 5.99
C GLY A 128 9.32 7.03 5.36
N THR A 129 8.49 6.11 5.80
CA THR A 129 7.09 6.04 5.41
C THR A 129 6.26 5.52 6.58
N THR A 130 5.19 6.23 6.90
CA THR A 130 4.18 5.76 7.86
C THR A 130 2.91 5.39 7.13
N ARG A 131 2.48 4.15 7.32
CA ARG A 131 1.21 3.61 6.83
C ARG A 131 0.34 3.15 8.00
N GLU A 132 -0.77 2.49 7.68
CA GLU A 132 -1.66 1.97 8.71
C GLU A 132 -0.96 0.92 9.59
N GLU A 133 -0.23 -0.03 8.99
CA GLU A 133 0.28 -1.23 9.66
C GLU A 133 1.81 -1.34 9.70
N VAL A 134 2.53 -0.37 9.13
CA VAL A 134 3.99 -0.32 9.12
C VAL A 134 4.51 1.09 9.17
N VAL A 135 5.57 1.29 9.94
CA VAL A 135 6.47 2.44 9.81
C VAL A 135 7.83 1.89 9.38
N ASP A 136 8.36 2.43 8.31
CA ASP A 136 9.65 2.01 7.78
C ASP A 136 10.61 3.18 7.61
N TYR A 137 11.91 2.88 7.72
CA TYR A 137 13.01 3.83 7.60
C TYR A 137 14.09 3.20 6.74
N TYR A 138 14.52 3.87 5.68
CA TYR A 138 15.52 3.28 4.82
C TYR A 138 16.72 4.19 4.55
N PHE A 139 17.86 3.55 4.35
CA PHE A 139 19.11 4.10 3.87
C PHE A 139 19.58 3.35 2.63
N THR A 140 19.79 4.08 1.56
CA THR A 140 20.44 3.53 0.35
C THR A 140 21.81 4.17 0.19
N THR A 141 22.84 3.33 0.06
CA THR A 141 24.24 3.77 -0.06
C THR A 141 25.05 2.76 -0.86
N THR A 142 26.35 3.05 -1.06
CA THR A 142 27.26 2.08 -1.65
C THR A 142 27.64 0.97 -0.66
N SER A 143 27.85 -0.25 -1.14
CA SER A 143 28.15 -1.43 -0.30
C SER A 143 29.33 -1.24 0.66
N PRO A 144 30.45 -0.52 0.33
CA PRO A 144 31.48 -0.23 1.32
C PRO A 144 31.02 0.60 2.54
N ASN A 145 29.92 1.35 2.42
CA ASN A 145 29.37 2.15 3.50
C ASN A 145 28.31 1.41 4.34
N LEU A 146 28.03 0.14 4.06
CA LEU A 146 27.01 -0.67 4.71
C LEU A 146 27.10 -0.59 6.25
N ARG A 147 28.28 -0.87 6.83
CA ARG A 147 28.46 -0.83 8.30
C ARG A 147 28.13 0.53 8.88
N THR A 148 28.57 1.60 8.22
CA THR A 148 28.29 2.99 8.68
C THR A 148 26.78 3.26 8.65
N ALA A 149 26.09 2.92 7.56
CA ALA A 149 24.65 3.12 7.44
C ALA A 149 23.87 2.30 8.50
N MET A 150 24.27 1.05 8.75
CA MET A 150 23.69 0.22 9.79
C MET A 150 23.90 0.82 11.20
N GLN A 151 25.04 1.47 11.46
CA GLN A 151 25.31 2.13 12.72
C GLN A 151 24.44 3.38 12.91
N PHE A 152 24.26 4.18 11.84
CA PHE A 152 23.30 5.30 11.86
C PHE A 152 21.88 4.81 12.16
N MET A 153 21.42 3.77 11.49
CA MET A 153 20.11 3.17 11.69
C MET A 153 19.92 2.70 13.15
N LYS A 154 20.93 2.01 13.68
CA LYS A 154 20.96 1.57 15.09
C LYS A 154 20.80 2.73 16.07
N ASP A 155 21.59 3.77 15.89
CA ASP A 155 21.58 4.90 16.83
C ASP A 155 20.27 5.68 16.74
N SER A 156 19.67 5.79 15.56
CA SER A 156 18.37 6.44 15.36
C SER A 156 17.20 5.64 15.96
N VAL A 157 17.16 4.32 15.79
CA VAL A 157 16.06 3.51 16.32
C VAL A 157 16.16 3.25 17.81
N ARG A 158 17.37 3.05 18.34
CA ARG A 158 17.56 2.66 19.74
C ARG A 158 17.69 3.85 20.69
N TYR A 159 18.20 4.98 20.20
CA TYR A 159 18.62 6.10 21.05
C TYR A 159 18.22 7.45 20.46
N PRO A 160 16.97 7.61 19.98
CA PRO A 160 16.51 8.91 19.50
C PRO A 160 16.50 9.92 20.64
N LEU A 161 16.78 11.18 20.31
CA LEU A 161 16.59 12.30 21.21
C LEU A 161 15.36 13.07 20.76
N PHE A 162 14.43 13.28 21.68
CA PHE A 162 13.24 14.10 21.43
C PHE A 162 13.47 15.48 22.05
N ASP A 163 14.33 16.31 21.39
CA ASP A 163 14.57 17.68 21.81
C ASP A 163 13.30 18.53 21.62
N GLU A 164 12.90 19.26 22.64
CA GLU A 164 11.65 20.02 22.67
C GLU A 164 11.56 21.08 21.56
N ARG A 165 12.68 21.71 21.21
CA ARG A 165 12.71 22.74 20.15
C ARG A 165 12.51 22.12 18.78
N GLU A 166 13.25 21.03 18.47
CA GLU A 166 13.14 20.29 17.22
C GLU A 166 11.77 19.64 17.11
N PHE A 167 11.28 19.05 18.20
CA PHE A 167 9.94 18.48 18.27
C PHE A 167 8.85 19.51 17.97
N GLY A 168 8.98 20.73 18.53
CA GLY A 168 8.08 21.83 18.23
C GLY A 168 8.09 22.24 16.75
N ARG A 169 9.26 22.20 16.09
CA ARG A 169 9.38 22.48 14.65
C ARG A 169 8.72 21.40 13.81
N GLU A 170 8.99 20.14 14.12
CA GLU A 170 8.44 19.01 13.36
C GLU A 170 6.92 18.90 13.47
N LYS A 171 6.33 19.24 14.62
CA LYS A 171 4.87 19.39 14.72
C LYS A 171 4.32 20.39 13.69
N GLN A 172 5.00 21.52 13.48
CA GLN A 172 4.57 22.49 12.46
C GLN A 172 4.77 21.97 11.03
N VAL A 173 5.80 21.16 10.78
CA VAL A 173 6.00 20.49 9.48
C VAL A 173 4.85 19.54 9.20
N VAL A 174 4.51 18.65 10.13
CA VAL A 174 3.40 17.70 9.97
C VAL A 174 2.05 18.41 9.83
N ILE A 175 1.81 19.49 10.58
CA ILE A 175 0.61 20.33 10.41
C ILE A 175 0.57 20.93 9.00
N GLY A 176 1.70 21.42 8.48
CA GLY A 176 1.80 21.90 7.10
C GLY A 176 1.55 20.80 6.05
N GLU A 177 1.85 19.54 6.36
CA GLU A 177 1.48 18.41 5.50
C GLU A 177 -0.02 18.12 5.54
N ILE A 178 -0.65 18.22 6.70
CA ILE A 178 -2.11 18.15 6.83
C ILE A 178 -2.76 19.25 5.97
N ASP A 179 -2.28 20.51 6.08
CA ASP A 179 -2.79 21.63 5.27
C ASP A 179 -2.65 21.38 3.78
N ARG A 180 -1.49 20.84 3.33
CA ARG A 180 -1.25 20.48 1.93
C ARG A 180 -2.19 19.36 1.45
N ASN A 181 -2.42 18.34 2.27
CA ASN A 181 -3.35 17.27 1.92
C ASN A 181 -4.79 17.79 1.83
N GLU A 182 -5.23 18.64 2.77
CA GLU A 182 -6.55 19.25 2.76
C GLU A 182 -6.75 20.25 1.61
N SER A 183 -5.68 20.79 1.01
CA SER A 183 -5.78 21.59 -0.21
C SER A 183 -6.14 20.75 -1.45
N ASN A 184 -6.03 19.42 -1.37
CA ASN A 184 -6.39 18.50 -2.44
C ASN A 184 -7.85 18.04 -2.29
N PRO A 185 -8.75 18.31 -3.24
CA PRO A 185 -10.15 17.86 -3.18
C PRO A 185 -10.34 16.36 -2.94
N PHE A 186 -9.46 15.53 -3.47
CA PHE A 186 -9.54 14.06 -3.33
C PHE A 186 -9.28 13.57 -1.89
N PHE A 187 -8.59 14.38 -1.07
CA PHE A 187 -8.40 14.09 0.35
C PHE A 187 -9.74 13.93 1.07
N TYR A 188 -10.72 14.78 0.75
CA TYR A 188 -12.04 14.72 1.38
C TYR A 188 -12.81 13.47 0.99
N LEU A 189 -12.67 12.99 -0.26
CA LEU A 189 -13.27 11.72 -0.69
C LEU A 189 -12.68 10.54 0.09
N ALA A 190 -11.36 10.50 0.23
CA ALA A 190 -10.67 9.44 0.96
C ALA A 190 -11.00 9.46 2.46
N ARG A 191 -11.03 10.65 3.07
CA ARG A 191 -11.41 10.84 4.48
C ARG A 191 -12.83 10.39 4.75
N GLU A 192 -13.80 10.87 3.97
CA GLU A 192 -15.21 10.48 4.12
C GLU A 192 -15.43 8.98 3.91
N MET A 193 -14.68 8.36 2.99
CA MET A 193 -14.72 6.91 2.81
C MET A 193 -14.23 6.19 4.08
N ASN A 194 -13.09 6.58 4.62
CA ASN A 194 -12.54 5.98 5.84
C ASN A 194 -13.45 6.19 7.05
N ASP A 195 -13.98 7.41 7.23
CA ASP A 195 -14.81 7.76 8.37
C ASP A 195 -16.11 6.95 8.39
N ARG A 196 -16.71 6.67 7.23
CA ARG A 196 -17.94 5.87 7.10
C ARG A 196 -17.66 4.39 7.09
N LEU A 197 -16.67 3.94 6.31
CA LEU A 197 -16.34 2.53 6.18
C LEU A 197 -15.83 1.96 7.51
N PHE A 198 -15.04 2.74 8.25
CA PHE A 198 -14.47 2.36 9.54
C PHE A 198 -15.04 3.18 10.70
N TYR A 199 -16.34 3.42 10.66
CA TYR A 199 -17.11 4.38 11.47
C TYR A 199 -16.81 4.36 12.98
N LYS A 200 -16.44 3.22 13.56
CA LYS A 200 -16.16 3.11 14.99
C LYS A 200 -14.74 3.55 15.35
N PHE A 201 -13.78 3.31 14.46
CA PHE A 201 -12.37 3.58 14.70
C PHE A 201 -11.67 4.16 13.46
N PRO A 202 -12.16 5.28 12.89
CA PRO A 202 -11.61 5.84 11.65
C PRO A 202 -10.14 6.29 11.80
N SER A 203 -9.74 6.75 13.00
CA SER A 203 -8.35 7.13 13.28
C SER A 203 -7.35 6.00 13.03
N ARG A 204 -7.78 4.73 13.20
CA ARG A 204 -6.94 3.55 12.91
C ARG A 204 -6.60 3.36 11.43
N LYS A 205 -7.26 4.10 10.55
CA LYS A 205 -7.04 4.12 9.09
C LYS A 205 -6.51 5.47 8.58
N ASN A 206 -6.10 6.36 9.48
CA ASN A 206 -5.58 7.68 9.15
C ASN A 206 -4.15 7.84 9.70
N ALA A 207 -3.15 7.47 8.90
CA ALA A 207 -1.74 7.57 9.29
C ALA A 207 -1.23 9.02 9.40
N LEU A 208 -1.86 9.96 8.68
CA LEU A 208 -1.49 11.38 8.73
C LEU A 208 -1.81 12.03 10.07
N GLY A 209 -2.88 11.56 10.75
CA GLY A 209 -3.36 12.15 11.99
C GLY A 209 -4.23 13.40 11.76
N ASN A 210 -4.36 14.18 12.81
CA ASN A 210 -5.11 15.44 12.79
C ASN A 210 -4.38 16.54 13.56
N ARG A 211 -4.76 17.82 13.33
CA ARG A 211 -4.09 18.99 13.92
C ARG A 211 -4.13 19.01 15.45
N GLU A 212 -5.21 18.54 16.04
CA GLU A 212 -5.40 18.58 17.48
C GLU A 212 -4.41 17.63 18.18
N THR A 213 -4.37 16.37 17.75
CA THR A 213 -3.47 15.37 18.32
C THR A 213 -2.00 15.68 18.04
N VAL A 214 -1.66 16.05 16.80
CA VAL A 214 -0.28 16.42 16.42
C VAL A 214 0.15 17.69 17.16
N GLY A 215 -0.70 18.73 17.22
CA GLY A 215 -0.41 19.98 17.94
C GLY A 215 -0.24 19.78 19.44
N GLY A 216 -1.06 18.92 20.04
CA GLY A 216 -1.03 18.55 21.46
C GLY A 216 0.04 17.52 21.85
N ALA A 217 0.76 16.95 20.87
CA ALA A 217 1.75 15.91 21.12
C ALA A 217 2.89 16.37 22.05
N THR A 218 3.38 15.45 22.89
CA THR A 218 4.49 15.65 23.80
C THR A 218 5.62 14.65 23.55
N THR A 219 6.83 15.00 23.98
CA THR A 219 7.99 14.09 23.88
C THR A 219 7.81 12.81 24.70
N ASP A 220 7.01 12.84 25.76
CA ASP A 220 6.66 11.63 26.52
C ASP A 220 5.77 10.67 25.72
N MET A 221 4.87 11.19 24.87
CA MET A 221 4.11 10.36 23.93
C MET A 221 5.03 9.69 22.90
N MET A 222 6.08 10.36 22.44
CA MET A 222 7.10 9.76 21.56
C MET A 222 7.83 8.62 22.26
N ARG A 223 8.24 8.81 23.54
CA ARG A 223 8.86 7.76 24.36
C ARG A 223 7.92 6.58 24.61
N LEU A 224 6.62 6.88 24.77
CA LEU A 224 5.58 5.85 24.91
C LEU A 224 5.49 4.97 23.66
N ILE A 225 5.43 5.56 22.46
CA ILE A 225 5.40 4.85 21.18
C ILE A 225 6.67 4.03 21.01
N GLN A 226 7.84 4.63 21.24
CA GLN A 226 9.12 3.94 21.19
C GLN A 226 9.13 2.71 22.08
N GLY A 227 8.78 2.87 23.35
CA GLY A 227 8.80 1.78 24.34
C GLY A 227 7.79 0.68 24.04
N ARG A 228 6.69 0.97 23.36
CA ARG A 228 5.68 -0.03 22.98
C ARG A 228 6.06 -0.82 21.75
N TYR A 229 6.52 -0.18 20.68
CA TYR A 229 6.57 -0.77 19.34
C TYR A 229 7.99 -0.85 18.76
N TYR A 230 8.94 0.02 19.14
CA TYR A 230 10.30 0.03 18.61
C TYR A 230 11.21 -0.91 19.41
N VAL A 231 10.90 -2.18 19.28
CA VAL A 231 11.60 -3.28 19.99
C VAL A 231 11.98 -4.37 18.98
N PRO A 232 13.06 -5.14 19.21
CA PRO A 232 13.58 -6.06 18.20
C PRO A 232 12.58 -7.14 17.80
N ASN A 233 11.80 -7.67 18.75
CA ASN A 233 10.78 -8.70 18.47
C ASN A 233 9.49 -8.15 17.82
N ASN A 234 9.48 -6.88 17.43
CA ASN A 234 8.43 -6.23 16.64
C ASN A 234 8.99 -5.54 15.39
N SER A 235 10.26 -5.79 15.07
CA SER A 235 10.98 -5.11 13.99
C SER A 235 11.68 -6.10 13.06
N ALA A 236 11.87 -5.69 11.81
CA ALA A 236 12.74 -6.39 10.87
C ALA A 236 13.76 -5.43 10.26
N LEU A 237 14.95 -5.96 9.97
CA LEU A 237 15.93 -5.33 9.09
C LEU A 237 15.88 -6.05 7.73
N VAL A 238 15.48 -5.32 6.71
CA VAL A 238 15.43 -5.78 5.32
C VAL A 238 16.61 -5.18 4.56
N LEU A 239 17.45 -6.01 3.95
CA LEU A 239 18.60 -5.57 3.18
C LEU A 239 18.52 -6.14 1.76
N THR A 240 18.65 -5.28 0.77
CA THR A 240 18.70 -5.69 -0.64
C THR A 240 19.92 -5.07 -1.33
N GLY A 241 20.54 -5.82 -2.25
CA GLY A 241 21.65 -5.34 -3.06
C GLY A 241 22.96 -6.05 -2.79
N ASP A 242 24.09 -5.35 -3.00
CA ASP A 242 25.44 -5.89 -2.95
C ASP A 242 25.89 -6.16 -1.50
N VAL A 243 25.44 -7.29 -0.98
CA VAL A 243 25.70 -7.75 0.40
C VAL A 243 26.01 -9.24 0.44
N ASN A 244 26.86 -9.64 1.38
CA ASN A 244 27.06 -11.05 1.75
C ASN A 244 26.19 -11.39 2.97
N PRO A 245 25.26 -12.35 2.88
CA PRO A 245 24.35 -12.69 3.97
C PRO A 245 25.07 -13.09 5.26
N THR A 246 26.16 -13.84 5.17
CA THR A 246 26.92 -14.29 6.37
C THR A 246 27.52 -13.11 7.12
N GLU A 247 28.12 -12.16 6.37
CA GLU A 247 28.70 -10.93 6.95
C GLU A 247 27.61 -10.02 7.54
N VAL A 248 26.48 -9.89 6.84
CA VAL A 248 25.33 -9.11 7.34
C VAL A 248 24.80 -9.70 8.64
N PHE A 249 24.60 -11.02 8.74
CA PHE A 249 24.13 -11.65 9.97
C PHE A 249 25.09 -11.44 11.15
N ALA A 250 26.40 -11.54 10.91
CA ALA A 250 27.41 -11.26 11.94
C ALA A 250 27.38 -9.78 12.37
N MET A 251 27.27 -8.86 11.42
CA MET A 251 27.19 -7.41 11.68
C MET A 251 25.92 -7.05 12.42
N VAL A 252 24.76 -7.59 12.05
CA VAL A 252 23.50 -7.34 12.76
C VAL A 252 23.55 -7.92 14.17
N GLN A 253 24.10 -9.11 14.36
CA GLN A 253 24.28 -9.70 15.70
C GLN A 253 25.19 -8.81 16.58
N GLU A 254 26.28 -8.26 16.04
CA GLU A 254 27.17 -7.34 16.76
C GLU A 254 26.47 -6.01 17.13
N LEU A 255 25.73 -5.43 16.17
CA LEU A 255 25.17 -4.07 16.35
C LEU A 255 23.83 -4.07 17.10
N TYR A 256 23.02 -5.10 16.95
CA TYR A 256 21.64 -5.14 17.44
C TYR A 256 21.35 -6.29 18.41
N GLY A 257 22.29 -7.23 18.62
CA GLY A 257 22.07 -8.42 19.45
C GLY A 257 21.79 -8.09 20.92
N ASP A 258 22.29 -6.96 21.41
CA ASP A 258 22.04 -6.43 22.76
C ASP A 258 20.81 -5.50 22.86
N TRP A 259 20.04 -5.36 21.77
CA TRP A 259 18.79 -4.58 21.81
C TRP A 259 17.75 -5.31 22.65
N PRO A 260 17.28 -4.72 23.76
CA PRO A 260 16.39 -5.39 24.69
C PRO A 260 15.04 -5.70 24.02
N LYS A 261 14.63 -6.95 24.06
CA LYS A 261 13.27 -7.37 23.63
C LYS A 261 12.25 -7.11 24.72
N ARG A 262 10.98 -6.95 24.32
CA ARG A 262 9.87 -7.05 25.27
C ARG A 262 9.63 -8.51 25.63
N GLU A 263 9.27 -8.76 26.88
CA GLU A 263 8.90 -10.08 27.34
C GLU A 263 7.59 -10.57 26.68
N LYS A 264 6.63 -9.66 26.53
CA LYS A 264 5.36 -9.92 25.85
C LYS A 264 5.37 -9.29 24.45
N ASP A 265 4.73 -9.96 23.51
CA ASP A 265 4.45 -9.40 22.20
C ASP A 265 3.64 -8.10 22.37
N PRO A 266 4.00 -6.99 21.69
CA PRO A 266 3.27 -5.73 21.78
C PRO A 266 1.77 -5.86 21.50
N PHE A 267 1.35 -6.75 20.60
CA PHE A 267 -0.06 -6.93 20.25
C PHE A 267 -0.84 -7.84 21.22
N VAL A 268 -0.15 -8.58 22.08
CA VAL A 268 -0.76 -9.25 23.23
C VAL A 268 -0.99 -8.26 24.37
N GLU A 269 -0.06 -7.32 24.56
CA GLU A 269 -0.19 -6.30 25.61
C GLU A 269 -1.09 -5.12 25.20
N PHE A 270 -1.04 -4.73 23.92
CA PHE A 270 -1.84 -3.66 23.31
C PHE A 270 -2.60 -4.24 22.08
N PRO A 271 -3.68 -5.00 22.30
CA PRO A 271 -4.39 -5.67 21.22
C PRO A 271 -5.02 -4.67 20.26
N LEU A 272 -4.98 -5.01 18.98
CA LEU A 272 -5.62 -4.22 17.93
C LEU A 272 -7.14 -4.23 18.11
N VAL A 273 -7.76 -3.11 17.80
CA VAL A 273 -9.22 -3.01 17.75
C VAL A 273 -9.77 -3.76 16.55
N GLU A 274 -10.93 -4.39 16.70
CA GLU A 274 -11.67 -4.96 15.58
C GLU A 274 -12.60 -3.89 14.98
N HIS A 275 -12.55 -3.75 13.65
CA HIS A 275 -13.53 -2.94 12.93
C HIS A 275 -14.83 -3.76 12.80
N PRO A 276 -15.96 -3.32 13.40
CA PRO A 276 -17.22 -4.02 13.23
C PRO A 276 -17.71 -3.88 11.78
N PRO A 277 -18.44 -4.88 11.26
CA PRO A 277 -19.00 -4.81 9.92
C PRO A 277 -20.01 -3.67 9.83
N LEU A 278 -20.21 -3.13 8.64
CA LEU A 278 -21.27 -2.17 8.37
C LEU A 278 -22.64 -2.84 8.57
N SER A 279 -23.54 -2.16 9.26
CA SER A 279 -24.90 -2.65 9.48
C SER A 279 -25.85 -2.37 8.29
N LYS A 280 -25.55 -1.33 7.51
CA LYS A 280 -26.31 -0.87 6.33
C LYS A 280 -25.37 -0.16 5.36
N SER A 281 -25.81 -0.01 4.11
CA SER A 281 -25.13 0.85 3.14
C SER A 281 -25.44 2.32 3.42
N GLU A 282 -24.46 3.19 3.08
CA GLU A 282 -24.57 4.63 3.22
C GLU A 282 -24.05 5.34 1.98
N GLY A 283 -24.81 6.34 1.48
CA GLY A 283 -24.42 7.19 0.36
C GLY A 283 -24.15 8.63 0.78
N ALA A 284 -23.22 9.32 0.14
CA ALA A 284 -23.01 10.76 0.32
C ALA A 284 -22.38 11.43 -0.89
N VAL A 285 -22.74 12.71 -1.11
CA VAL A 285 -22.09 13.57 -2.12
C VAL A 285 -21.17 14.54 -1.40
N ILE A 286 -19.90 14.56 -1.82
CA ILE A 286 -18.85 15.44 -1.33
C ILE A 286 -18.65 16.56 -2.35
N GLN A 287 -18.86 17.79 -1.91
CA GLN A 287 -18.77 18.95 -2.79
C GLN A 287 -17.40 19.62 -2.66
N GLN A 288 -16.62 19.57 -3.73
CA GLN A 288 -15.30 20.18 -3.82
C GLN A 288 -15.09 20.76 -5.23
N PRO A 289 -14.18 21.72 -5.43
CA PRO A 289 -13.95 22.36 -6.73
C PRO A 289 -13.23 21.43 -7.71
N VAL A 290 -13.96 20.46 -8.26
CA VAL A 290 -13.50 19.50 -9.27
C VAL A 290 -14.32 19.62 -10.55
N GLN A 291 -13.72 19.27 -11.70
CA GLN A 291 -14.40 19.32 -13.01
C GLN A 291 -15.24 18.08 -13.27
N ASN A 292 -14.68 16.92 -12.96
CA ASN A 292 -15.32 15.61 -13.17
C ASN A 292 -15.97 15.12 -11.90
N VAL A 293 -16.80 14.09 -12.04
CA VAL A 293 -17.37 13.34 -10.92
C VAL A 293 -16.50 12.11 -10.66
N ILE A 294 -16.08 11.93 -9.43
CA ILE A 294 -15.43 10.68 -8.99
C ILE A 294 -16.41 9.91 -8.14
N ILE A 295 -16.74 8.70 -8.56
CA ILE A 295 -17.59 7.77 -7.84
C ILE A 295 -16.67 6.77 -7.13
N ASN A 296 -16.88 6.55 -5.85
CA ASN A 296 -16.13 5.57 -5.04
C ASN A 296 -17.11 4.72 -4.22
N ILE A 297 -17.12 3.41 -4.46
CA ILE A 297 -17.93 2.45 -3.71
C ILE A 297 -16.97 1.57 -2.91
N GLY A 298 -17.11 1.56 -1.58
CA GLY A 298 -16.19 0.89 -0.67
C GLY A 298 -16.86 -0.20 0.16
N TRP A 299 -16.22 -1.37 0.28
CA TRP A 299 -16.63 -2.49 1.14
C TRP A 299 -15.54 -2.85 2.14
N HIS A 300 -15.92 -3.48 3.25
CA HIS A 300 -14.99 -4.23 4.06
C HIS A 300 -14.53 -5.47 3.32
N GLY A 301 -13.24 -5.58 3.06
CA GLY A 301 -12.62 -6.75 2.45
C GLY A 301 -12.07 -7.73 3.49
N PRO A 302 -11.37 -8.79 3.02
CA PRO A 302 -10.75 -9.78 3.87
C PRO A 302 -9.66 -9.20 4.77
N SER A 303 -9.33 -9.92 5.83
CA SER A 303 -8.19 -9.63 6.70
C SER A 303 -7.17 -10.76 6.58
N ILE A 304 -5.89 -10.41 6.51
CA ILE A 304 -4.79 -11.38 6.57
C ILE A 304 -4.86 -12.16 7.88
N GLY A 305 -4.65 -13.47 7.78
CA GLY A 305 -4.71 -14.38 8.92
C GLY A 305 -6.14 -14.87 9.27
N LYS A 306 -7.19 -14.16 8.79
CA LYS A 306 -8.59 -14.60 8.95
C LYS A 306 -9.11 -15.27 7.68
N ASP A 307 -8.85 -14.71 6.50
CA ASP A 307 -9.30 -15.26 5.20
C ASP A 307 -8.28 -15.04 4.09
N ASN A 308 -7.13 -15.68 4.19
CA ASN A 308 -6.06 -15.57 3.19
C ASN A 308 -6.49 -16.01 1.77
N PRO A 309 -7.31 -17.07 1.56
CA PRO A 309 -7.75 -17.40 0.21
C PRO A 309 -8.51 -16.28 -0.50
N ALA A 310 -9.29 -15.48 0.24
CA ALA A 310 -10.01 -14.36 -0.34
C ALA A 310 -9.07 -13.21 -0.77
N THR A 311 -7.91 -13.04 -0.13
CA THR A 311 -6.95 -11.99 -0.54
C THR A 311 -6.34 -12.30 -1.91
N TYR A 312 -5.97 -13.55 -2.19
CA TYR A 312 -5.48 -13.95 -3.51
C TYR A 312 -6.57 -13.86 -4.58
N ALA A 313 -7.80 -14.24 -4.23
CA ALA A 313 -8.94 -14.14 -5.14
C ALA A 313 -9.26 -12.67 -5.47
N ALA A 314 -9.13 -11.75 -4.52
CA ALA A 314 -9.30 -10.32 -4.73
C ALA A 314 -8.29 -9.78 -5.76
N ASP A 315 -7.01 -10.13 -5.63
CA ASP A 315 -5.96 -9.70 -6.55
C ASP A 315 -6.20 -10.25 -7.95
N VAL A 316 -6.47 -11.56 -8.09
CA VAL A 316 -6.75 -12.16 -9.39
C VAL A 316 -7.98 -11.55 -10.05
N PHE A 317 -9.05 -11.32 -9.28
CA PHE A 317 -10.28 -10.75 -9.82
C PHE A 317 -10.07 -9.30 -10.29
N SER A 318 -9.34 -8.48 -9.55
CA SER A 318 -9.02 -7.12 -9.98
C SER A 318 -8.23 -7.10 -11.30
N PHE A 319 -7.29 -8.04 -11.48
CA PHE A 319 -6.53 -8.16 -12.73
C PHE A 319 -7.35 -8.74 -13.90
N ILE A 320 -8.39 -9.54 -13.64
CA ILE A 320 -9.37 -9.91 -14.67
C ILE A 320 -10.11 -8.66 -15.15
N LEU A 321 -10.59 -7.82 -14.22
CA LEU A 321 -11.38 -6.63 -14.54
C LEU A 321 -10.56 -5.55 -15.28
N ARG A 322 -9.26 -5.44 -15.00
CA ARG A 322 -8.36 -4.48 -15.65
C ARG A 322 -8.02 -4.80 -17.10
N GLN A 323 -8.26 -6.02 -17.55
CA GLN A 323 -7.96 -6.38 -18.95
C GLN A 323 -8.81 -5.56 -19.91
N PRO A 324 -8.22 -4.97 -20.97
CA PRO A 324 -8.96 -4.12 -21.92
C PRO A 324 -10.16 -4.83 -22.59
N ASN A 325 -10.06 -6.15 -22.76
CA ASN A 325 -11.12 -6.99 -23.33
C ASN A 325 -12.09 -7.55 -22.29
N SER A 326 -12.01 -7.15 -21.01
CA SER A 326 -12.97 -7.58 -20.00
C SER A 326 -14.36 -6.99 -20.26
N ARG A 327 -15.41 -7.70 -19.83
CA ARG A 327 -16.79 -7.17 -19.86
C ARG A 327 -16.88 -5.85 -19.11
N PHE A 328 -16.21 -5.76 -17.97
CA PHE A 328 -16.15 -4.57 -17.11
C PHE A 328 -15.64 -3.33 -17.86
N GLN A 329 -14.48 -3.41 -18.53
CA GLN A 329 -13.94 -2.28 -19.29
C GLN A 329 -14.82 -1.95 -20.50
N ARG A 330 -15.29 -2.94 -21.23
CA ARG A 330 -16.15 -2.71 -22.40
C ARG A 330 -17.46 -2.02 -22.05
N ASN A 331 -18.12 -2.43 -20.97
CA ASN A 331 -19.42 -1.89 -20.60
C ASN A 331 -19.33 -0.50 -19.94
N LEU A 332 -18.21 -0.17 -19.30
CA LEU A 332 -18.07 1.10 -18.59
C LEU A 332 -17.21 2.11 -19.34
N VAL A 333 -16.04 1.70 -19.87
CA VAL A 333 -15.09 2.61 -20.51
C VAL A 333 -15.35 2.72 -22.02
N ASP A 334 -15.47 1.61 -22.76
CA ASP A 334 -15.63 1.65 -24.21
C ASP A 334 -16.98 2.27 -24.63
N THR A 335 -18.00 2.18 -23.78
CA THR A 335 -19.28 2.89 -23.95
C THR A 335 -19.16 4.40 -23.71
N GLY A 336 -18.06 4.85 -23.14
CA GLY A 336 -17.84 6.25 -22.77
C GLY A 336 -18.65 6.71 -21.55
N LEU A 337 -19.22 5.81 -20.77
CA LEU A 337 -19.90 6.15 -19.50
C LEU A 337 -18.91 6.70 -18.47
N VAL A 338 -17.73 6.09 -18.39
CA VAL A 338 -16.64 6.55 -17.53
C VAL A 338 -15.37 6.73 -18.35
N THR A 339 -14.46 7.58 -17.89
CA THR A 339 -13.14 7.77 -18.50
C THR A 339 -12.08 6.80 -17.96
N GLY A 340 -12.39 6.16 -16.84
CA GLY A 340 -11.57 5.12 -16.21
C GLY A 340 -12.31 4.52 -15.03
N VAL A 341 -12.08 3.23 -14.79
CA VAL A 341 -12.66 2.48 -13.67
C VAL A 341 -11.67 1.43 -13.18
N ASP A 342 -11.63 1.22 -11.89
CA ASP A 342 -10.81 0.20 -11.24
C ASP A 342 -11.53 -0.40 -10.03
N LEU A 343 -11.39 -1.71 -9.85
CA LEU A 343 -11.70 -2.41 -8.60
C LEU A 343 -10.40 -2.87 -7.97
N SER A 344 -10.15 -2.46 -6.75
CA SER A 344 -8.95 -2.81 -6.02
C SER A 344 -9.25 -3.30 -4.61
N TYR A 345 -8.32 -4.07 -4.06
CA TYR A 345 -8.30 -4.48 -2.67
C TYR A 345 -6.95 -4.09 -2.06
N TYR A 346 -6.98 -3.44 -0.90
CA TYR A 346 -5.77 -3.10 -0.16
C TYR A 346 -5.55 -4.13 0.96
N THR A 347 -4.54 -4.96 0.78
CA THR A 347 -4.23 -6.04 1.72
C THR A 347 -3.79 -5.50 3.06
N GLN A 348 -4.54 -5.83 4.11
CA GLN A 348 -4.24 -5.46 5.49
C GLN A 348 -4.54 -6.61 6.46
N ARG A 349 -3.85 -6.63 7.58
CA ARG A 349 -4.13 -7.55 8.70
C ARG A 349 -5.47 -7.25 9.35
N ASN A 350 -5.83 -5.97 9.41
CA ASN A 350 -7.02 -5.50 10.12
C ASN A 350 -8.01 -4.84 9.16
N VAL A 351 -8.80 -5.65 8.48
CA VAL A 351 -9.84 -5.28 7.50
C VAL A 351 -9.30 -4.40 6.37
N GLY A 352 -8.86 -5.03 5.29
CA GLY A 352 -8.48 -4.32 4.07
C GLY A 352 -9.73 -3.77 3.35
N PRO A 353 -9.71 -2.53 2.88
CA PRO A 353 -10.81 -2.00 2.09
C PRO A 353 -10.81 -2.56 0.67
N ILE A 354 -12.01 -2.81 0.12
CA ILE A 354 -12.24 -2.98 -1.31
C ILE A 354 -12.81 -1.66 -1.84
N ALA A 355 -12.27 -1.16 -2.94
CA ALA A 355 -12.72 0.09 -3.56
C ALA A 355 -13.00 -0.11 -5.06
N LEU A 356 -14.20 0.26 -5.49
CA LEU A 356 -14.59 0.39 -6.89
C LEU A 356 -14.67 1.89 -7.20
N ILE A 357 -13.71 2.39 -7.97
CA ILE A 357 -13.56 3.82 -8.26
C ILE A 357 -13.74 4.05 -9.76
N ALA A 358 -14.54 5.07 -10.11
CA ALA A 358 -14.71 5.48 -11.49
C ALA A 358 -14.70 7.01 -11.62
N GLN A 359 -14.25 7.49 -12.78
CA GLN A 359 -14.32 8.90 -13.15
C GLN A 359 -15.28 9.08 -14.32
N THR A 360 -16.19 10.05 -14.19
CA THR A 360 -17.17 10.39 -15.22
C THR A 360 -17.42 11.90 -15.32
N THR A 361 -18.21 12.32 -16.29
CA THR A 361 -18.67 13.72 -16.40
C THR A 361 -20.01 13.88 -15.66
N PRO A 362 -20.37 15.11 -15.23
CA PRO A 362 -21.61 15.35 -14.50
C PRO A 362 -22.87 14.87 -15.22
N ASP A 363 -22.94 15.03 -16.54
CA ASP A 363 -24.07 14.62 -17.38
C ASP A 363 -24.26 13.10 -17.48
N LYS A 364 -23.20 12.32 -17.23
CA LYS A 364 -23.22 10.85 -17.26
C LYS A 364 -23.30 10.20 -15.90
N ALA A 365 -23.25 10.96 -14.81
CA ALA A 365 -23.08 10.43 -13.47
C ALA A 365 -24.16 9.39 -13.08
N HIS A 366 -25.45 9.66 -13.32
CA HIS A 366 -26.54 8.74 -13.06
C HIS A 366 -26.36 7.40 -13.84
N ALA A 367 -26.07 7.51 -15.13
CA ALA A 367 -25.91 6.34 -15.98
C ALA A 367 -24.66 5.53 -15.59
N ALA A 368 -23.57 6.21 -15.22
CA ALA A 368 -22.35 5.56 -14.77
C ALA A 368 -22.55 4.79 -13.45
N ILE A 369 -23.20 5.42 -12.45
CA ILE A 369 -23.54 4.75 -11.18
C ILE A 369 -24.38 3.52 -11.43
N LYS A 370 -25.45 3.65 -12.20
CA LYS A 370 -26.34 2.54 -12.55
C LYS A 370 -25.56 1.39 -13.21
N ALA A 371 -24.75 1.70 -14.21
CA ALA A 371 -23.94 0.70 -14.92
C ALA A 371 -22.90 0.02 -14.00
N MET A 372 -22.28 0.77 -13.07
CA MET A 372 -21.37 0.18 -12.08
C MET A 372 -22.09 -0.84 -11.19
N TYR A 373 -23.29 -0.56 -10.72
CA TYR A 373 -24.06 -1.50 -9.91
C TYR A 373 -24.59 -2.69 -10.73
N GLU A 374 -24.93 -2.48 -12.01
CA GLU A 374 -25.26 -3.57 -12.95
C GLU A 374 -24.07 -4.51 -13.12
N GLU A 375 -22.85 -3.98 -13.31
CA GLU A 375 -21.65 -4.82 -13.37
C GLU A 375 -21.41 -5.59 -12.07
N VAL A 376 -21.50 -4.94 -10.90
CA VAL A 376 -21.39 -5.60 -9.59
C VAL A 376 -22.41 -6.73 -9.44
N ALA A 377 -23.66 -6.54 -9.88
CA ALA A 377 -24.68 -7.58 -9.83
C ALA A 377 -24.33 -8.82 -10.68
N HIS A 378 -23.59 -8.62 -11.76
CA HIS A 378 -23.19 -9.67 -12.70
C HIS A 378 -21.81 -10.29 -12.45
N PHE A 379 -21.00 -9.78 -11.52
CA PHE A 379 -19.63 -10.26 -11.26
C PHE A 379 -19.51 -11.78 -11.08
N ASN A 380 -20.56 -12.43 -10.58
CA ASN A 380 -20.58 -13.88 -10.33
C ASN A 380 -21.26 -14.70 -11.43
N ASP A 381 -21.64 -14.09 -12.56
CA ASP A 381 -22.17 -14.82 -13.71
C ASP A 381 -21.10 -15.77 -14.26
N LYS A 382 -21.53 -16.97 -14.68
CA LYS A 382 -20.62 -18.00 -15.14
C LYS A 382 -19.77 -17.56 -16.34
N ASP A 383 -20.29 -16.69 -17.18
CA ASP A 383 -19.69 -16.16 -18.43
C ASP A 383 -19.17 -14.72 -18.27
N TYR A 384 -19.08 -14.19 -17.03
CA TYR A 384 -18.60 -12.82 -16.79
C TYR A 384 -17.16 -12.62 -17.27
N TYR A 385 -16.34 -13.64 -17.12
CA TYR A 385 -14.98 -13.69 -17.67
C TYR A 385 -14.66 -15.11 -18.19
N THR A 386 -13.70 -15.21 -19.11
CA THR A 386 -13.26 -16.47 -19.69
C THR A 386 -12.14 -17.11 -18.86
N ASP A 387 -11.87 -18.41 -19.11
CA ASP A 387 -10.72 -19.09 -18.49
C ASP A 387 -9.39 -18.49 -18.98
N GLU A 388 -9.34 -18.02 -20.24
CA GLU A 388 -8.19 -17.30 -20.77
C GLU A 388 -7.93 -16.00 -20.00
N GLN A 389 -8.97 -15.23 -19.66
CA GLN A 389 -8.84 -14.02 -18.86
C GLN A 389 -8.37 -14.31 -17.43
N LEU A 390 -8.82 -15.42 -16.85
CA LEU A 390 -8.35 -15.87 -15.54
C LEU A 390 -6.86 -16.22 -15.56
N GLU A 391 -6.41 -17.02 -16.53
CA GLU A 391 -5.00 -17.39 -16.63
C GLU A 391 -4.11 -16.19 -17.02
N SER A 392 -4.61 -15.28 -17.86
CA SER A 392 -3.92 -14.03 -18.19
C SER A 392 -3.75 -13.13 -16.97
N ALA A 393 -4.75 -13.02 -16.09
CA ALA A 393 -4.66 -12.26 -14.86
C ALA A 393 -3.56 -12.78 -13.93
N LYS A 394 -3.47 -14.11 -13.77
CA LYS A 394 -2.41 -14.75 -12.99
C LYS A 394 -1.03 -14.48 -13.57
N ALA A 395 -0.88 -14.61 -14.90
CA ALA A 395 0.38 -14.33 -15.58
C ALA A 395 0.81 -12.84 -15.46
N LEU A 396 -0.15 -11.91 -15.53
CA LEU A 396 0.11 -10.49 -15.35
C LEU A 396 0.57 -10.17 -13.92
N LEU A 397 -0.03 -10.79 -12.90
CA LEU A 397 0.39 -10.64 -11.51
C LEU A 397 1.80 -11.19 -11.26
N GLU A 398 2.15 -12.31 -11.87
CA GLU A 398 3.51 -12.85 -11.83
C GLU A 398 4.52 -11.92 -12.50
N ALA A 399 4.16 -11.35 -13.64
CA ALA A 399 5.00 -10.38 -14.34
C ALA A 399 5.18 -9.09 -13.52
N ASP A 400 4.12 -8.62 -12.87
CA ASP A 400 4.16 -7.42 -12.01
C ASP A 400 5.10 -7.62 -10.81
N ASP A 401 5.06 -8.80 -10.17
CA ASP A 401 6.01 -9.16 -9.11
C ASP A 401 7.47 -9.15 -9.63
N LEU A 402 7.71 -9.66 -10.83
CA LEU A 402 9.04 -9.65 -11.43
C LEU A 402 9.50 -8.21 -11.77
N TYR A 403 8.63 -7.39 -12.35
CA TYR A 403 8.93 -5.98 -12.63
C TYR A 403 9.19 -5.16 -11.36
N SER A 404 8.53 -5.49 -10.26
CA SER A 404 8.76 -4.81 -8.97
C SER A 404 10.19 -4.98 -8.46
N ARG A 405 10.90 -6.03 -8.91
CA ARG A 405 12.30 -6.32 -8.55
C ARG A 405 13.33 -5.54 -9.37
N GLU A 406 12.93 -4.86 -10.46
CA GLU A 406 13.85 -4.11 -11.33
C GLU A 406 14.68 -3.09 -10.54
N LYS A 407 14.07 -2.44 -9.55
CA LYS A 407 14.72 -1.51 -8.65
C LYS A 407 14.70 -2.03 -7.22
N LEU A 408 15.78 -2.66 -6.80
CA LEU A 408 15.87 -3.31 -5.49
C LEU A 408 15.57 -2.38 -4.30
N SER A 409 15.93 -1.07 -4.37
CA SER A 409 15.58 -0.12 -3.33
C SER A 409 14.06 0.02 -3.14
N ASP A 410 13.28 -0.03 -4.23
CA ASP A 410 11.82 0.04 -4.16
C ASP A 410 11.23 -1.31 -3.74
N TYR A 411 11.88 -2.41 -4.15
CA TYR A 411 11.49 -3.75 -3.73
C TYR A 411 11.71 -3.99 -2.23
N THR A 412 12.73 -3.34 -1.63
CA THR A 412 12.93 -3.37 -0.17
C THR A 412 11.68 -2.90 0.58
N HIS A 413 11.05 -1.81 0.12
CA HIS A 413 9.80 -1.31 0.70
C HIS A 413 8.63 -2.30 0.53
N THR A 414 8.59 -3.01 -0.61
CA THR A 414 7.62 -4.07 -0.83
C THR A 414 7.80 -5.20 0.18
N LEU A 415 9.03 -5.66 0.40
CA LEU A 415 9.33 -6.70 1.39
C LEU A 415 8.97 -6.27 2.82
N SER A 416 9.29 -5.03 3.19
CA SER A 416 8.99 -4.46 4.51
C SER A 416 7.48 -4.38 4.75
N PHE A 417 6.72 -3.91 3.77
CA PHE A 417 5.25 -3.86 3.84
C PHE A 417 4.66 -5.26 4.03
N TRP A 418 5.05 -6.22 3.20
CA TRP A 418 4.54 -7.58 3.28
C TRP A 418 4.93 -8.27 4.59
N TRP A 419 6.19 -8.08 5.03
CA TRP A 419 6.62 -8.61 6.32
C TRP A 419 5.75 -8.06 7.48
N ALA A 420 5.50 -6.75 7.50
CA ALA A 420 4.72 -6.13 8.57
C ALA A 420 3.25 -6.55 8.55
N SER A 421 2.62 -6.45 7.37
CA SER A 421 1.18 -6.67 7.21
C SER A 421 0.79 -8.15 7.21
N THR A 422 1.64 -9.05 6.69
CA THR A 422 1.27 -10.44 6.46
C THR A 422 2.22 -11.46 7.10
N GLY A 423 3.49 -11.11 7.24
CA GLY A 423 4.57 -12.02 7.58
C GLY A 423 5.22 -12.65 6.34
N LEU A 424 6.48 -13.04 6.50
CA LEU A 424 7.32 -13.54 5.40
C LEU A 424 6.79 -14.84 4.76
N GLU A 425 6.15 -15.71 5.53
CA GLU A 425 5.58 -16.97 5.02
C GLU A 425 4.38 -16.75 4.08
N TYR A 426 3.56 -15.74 4.35
CA TYR A 426 2.50 -15.35 3.41
C TYR A 426 3.12 -14.86 2.10
N PHE A 427 4.12 -14.00 2.18
CA PHE A 427 4.80 -13.44 1.02
C PHE A 427 5.46 -14.52 0.16
N ARG A 428 6.21 -15.45 0.76
CA ARG A 428 6.81 -16.59 0.06
C ARG A 428 5.78 -17.51 -0.61
N GLY A 429 4.64 -17.67 0.03
CA GLY A 429 3.54 -18.48 -0.50
C GLY A 429 2.65 -17.76 -1.48
N TYR A 430 2.83 -16.45 -1.72
CA TYR A 430 1.88 -15.63 -2.47
C TYR A 430 1.69 -16.10 -3.92
N LEU A 431 2.75 -16.14 -4.73
CA LEU A 431 2.65 -16.56 -6.13
C LEU A 431 2.13 -18.00 -6.32
N PRO A 432 2.62 -19.03 -5.58
CA PRO A 432 2.04 -20.36 -5.67
C PRO A 432 0.54 -20.43 -5.36
N ARG A 433 0.08 -19.69 -4.36
CA ARG A 433 -1.34 -19.64 -3.98
C ARG A 433 -2.19 -18.86 -4.96
N LEU A 434 -1.64 -17.77 -5.49
CA LEU A 434 -2.28 -16.98 -6.54
C LEU A 434 -2.49 -17.82 -7.83
N ARG A 435 -1.49 -18.61 -8.24
CA ARG A 435 -1.63 -19.57 -9.35
C ARG A 435 -2.72 -20.62 -9.11
N ALA A 436 -2.87 -21.07 -7.86
CA ALA A 436 -3.87 -22.05 -7.46
C ALA A 436 -5.29 -21.48 -7.36
N THR A 437 -5.46 -20.15 -7.40
CA THR A 437 -6.76 -19.48 -7.27
C THR A 437 -7.70 -19.94 -8.39
N SER A 438 -8.86 -20.43 -8.01
CA SER A 438 -9.90 -20.97 -8.91
C SER A 438 -11.07 -20.00 -9.10
N ARG A 439 -11.95 -20.30 -10.09
CA ARG A 439 -13.24 -19.61 -10.22
C ARG A 439 -14.09 -19.70 -8.95
N ALA A 440 -14.05 -20.84 -8.27
CA ALA A 440 -14.80 -21.02 -7.02
C ALA A 440 -14.29 -20.08 -5.91
N ASP A 441 -12.99 -19.85 -5.83
CA ASP A 441 -12.41 -18.92 -4.86
C ASP A 441 -12.81 -17.48 -5.17
N ILE A 442 -12.78 -17.08 -6.44
CA ILE A 442 -13.24 -15.75 -6.88
C ILE A 442 -14.76 -15.59 -6.63
N SER A 443 -15.56 -16.59 -6.95
CA SER A 443 -17.02 -16.57 -6.67
C SER A 443 -17.30 -16.42 -5.18
N ARG A 444 -16.56 -17.15 -4.33
CA ARG A 444 -16.65 -17.04 -2.88
C ARG A 444 -16.26 -15.64 -2.39
N TYR A 445 -15.17 -15.07 -2.93
CA TYR A 445 -14.76 -13.71 -2.59
C TYR A 445 -15.84 -12.69 -2.94
N ILE A 446 -16.38 -12.73 -4.17
CA ILE A 446 -17.43 -11.81 -4.63
C ILE A 446 -18.68 -11.90 -3.74
N THR A 447 -19.16 -13.12 -3.45
CA THR A 447 -20.37 -13.33 -2.64
C THR A 447 -20.15 -13.04 -1.15
N THR A 448 -18.93 -13.20 -0.65
CA THR A 448 -18.64 -12.97 0.77
C THR A 448 -18.43 -11.48 1.06
N TYR A 449 -17.82 -10.72 0.15
CA TYR A 449 -17.33 -9.37 0.46
C TYR A 449 -17.97 -8.25 -0.37
N ILE A 450 -18.61 -8.54 -1.52
CA ILE A 450 -19.09 -7.50 -2.44
C ILE A 450 -20.60 -7.60 -2.65
N GLN A 451 -21.08 -8.66 -3.31
CA GLN A 451 -22.49 -8.77 -3.71
C GLN A 451 -23.44 -8.87 -2.52
N GLY A 452 -24.42 -7.96 -2.48
CA GLY A 452 -25.41 -7.90 -1.41
C GLY A 452 -24.86 -7.50 -0.04
N LYS A 453 -23.62 -6.99 0.03
CA LYS A 453 -23.01 -6.57 1.29
C LYS A 453 -23.21 -5.08 1.54
N PRO A 454 -23.36 -4.67 2.81
CA PRO A 454 -23.33 -3.26 3.18
C PRO A 454 -22.04 -2.59 2.70
N HIS A 455 -22.18 -1.38 2.17
CA HIS A 455 -21.08 -0.64 1.57
C HIS A 455 -21.30 0.88 1.70
N VAL A 456 -20.27 1.64 1.38
CA VAL A 456 -20.31 3.10 1.34
C VAL A 456 -20.19 3.53 -0.12
N GLY A 457 -21.15 4.31 -0.61
CA GLY A 457 -21.14 4.89 -1.95
C GLY A 457 -20.96 6.41 -1.89
N LEU A 458 -19.88 6.92 -2.47
CA LEU A 458 -19.55 8.34 -2.46
C LEU A 458 -19.41 8.90 -3.87
N ALA A 459 -19.81 10.17 -4.04
CA ALA A 459 -19.49 10.95 -5.23
C ALA A 459 -18.80 12.26 -4.81
N LEU A 460 -17.64 12.52 -5.41
CA LEU A 460 -16.95 13.81 -5.33
C LEU A 460 -17.28 14.61 -6.58
N MET A 461 -17.85 15.81 -6.44
CA MET A 461 -18.21 16.69 -7.54
C MET A 461 -18.29 18.16 -7.13
N SER A 462 -18.37 19.09 -8.08
CA SER A 462 -18.55 20.50 -7.73
C SER A 462 -19.99 20.80 -7.28
N SER A 463 -20.15 21.86 -6.48
CA SER A 463 -21.48 22.32 -6.04
C SER A 463 -22.39 22.65 -7.22
N ASP A 464 -21.86 23.27 -8.28
CA ASP A 464 -22.61 23.59 -9.51
C ASP A 464 -23.05 22.32 -10.24
N ALA A 465 -22.19 21.31 -10.31
CA ALA A 465 -22.54 20.01 -10.89
C ALA A 465 -23.63 19.33 -10.07
N GLN A 466 -23.52 19.30 -8.73
CA GLN A 466 -24.53 18.73 -7.86
C GLN A 466 -25.88 19.44 -7.96
N ALA A 467 -25.89 20.77 -8.08
CA ALA A 467 -27.12 21.54 -8.25
C ALA A 467 -27.87 21.17 -9.56
N ARG A 468 -27.14 20.82 -10.62
CA ARG A 468 -27.71 20.40 -11.91
C ARG A 468 -28.10 18.91 -11.93
N VAL A 469 -27.19 18.03 -11.48
CA VAL A 469 -27.33 16.58 -11.57
C VAL A 469 -28.25 16.04 -10.46
N LYS A 470 -28.14 16.59 -9.25
CA LYS A 470 -28.96 16.21 -8.06
C LYS A 470 -28.81 14.73 -7.71
N LEU A 471 -27.58 14.21 -7.67
CA LEU A 471 -27.31 12.87 -7.18
C LEU A 471 -27.85 12.70 -5.76
N THR A 472 -28.48 11.57 -5.49
CA THR A 472 -29.01 11.24 -4.16
C THR A 472 -28.14 10.20 -3.46
N PRO A 473 -28.16 10.16 -2.10
CA PRO A 473 -27.50 9.10 -1.34
C PRO A 473 -27.99 7.70 -1.70
N GLU A 474 -29.26 7.54 -2.05
CA GLU A 474 -29.90 6.28 -2.42
C GLU A 474 -29.31 5.74 -3.74
N GLU A 475 -29.17 6.60 -4.75
CA GLU A 475 -28.53 6.21 -6.02
C GLU A 475 -27.08 5.77 -5.81
N LEU A 476 -26.34 6.43 -4.91
CA LEU A 476 -24.95 6.10 -4.60
C LEU A 476 -24.78 4.76 -3.90
N ILE A 477 -25.86 4.13 -3.43
CA ILE A 477 -25.86 2.77 -2.88
C ILE A 477 -26.68 1.79 -3.73
N GLY A 478 -27.00 2.16 -4.97
CA GLY A 478 -27.67 1.28 -5.93
C GLY A 478 -29.19 1.11 -5.69
N GLN A 479 -29.86 2.07 -5.06
CA GLN A 479 -31.30 2.08 -4.78
C GLN A 479 -32.06 3.09 -5.64
#